data_bd3194b3a2b7f5d9e5c9ce533f8d884a
#
_entry.id   bd3194b3a2b7f5d9e5c9ce533f8d884a
#
_cell.length_a   1.000
_cell.length_b   1.000
_cell.length_c   1.000
_cell.angle_alpha   90.00
_cell.angle_beta   90.00
_cell.angle_gamma   90.00
#
_symmetry.space_group_name_H-M   'P 1'
#
loop_
_entity.id
_entity.type
_entity.pdbx_description
1 polymer ?
#
loop_
_entity_poly.entity_id
_entity_poly.type
_entity_poly.pdbx_seq_one_letter_code
_entity_poly.pdbx_strand_id
1 'polypeptide(L)'
;MRILVGTPTYNGQLTTQYTGSLLALRSELGDQVDWKTTSGTLLAWARNTLASLVLESDHSHLLFIDSDIDYPPSLIRRMIDFDAPMVAAVYPHRVLDVQRFHAMARAHDDPAAAWARSLSFVMELETPPVERNGFYRARYAGTGLMLIKREVFETLRDTCPDLYRPAAGSYYGHQGLKHVLQCFEPQYDEAGLAMSEDVSFCRRWQQAGGELWVVFDDTVGHVGPFTFRARA
;
A
#
# COMPACT_ATOMS: atom_id res chain seq x y z
N MET A 1 3.12 -15.09 -14.68
CA MET A 1 2.87 -13.92 -13.80
C MET A 1 4.14 -13.08 -13.79
N ARG A 2 4.02 -11.76 -13.95
CA ARG A 2 5.11 -10.77 -13.80
C ARG A 2 4.66 -9.67 -12.87
N ILE A 3 5.39 -9.43 -11.81
CA ILE A 3 5.07 -8.46 -10.77
C ILE A 3 6.04 -7.29 -10.86
N LEU A 4 5.52 -6.07 -10.97
CA LEU A 4 6.30 -4.86 -10.73
C LEU A 4 6.21 -4.54 -9.24
N VAL A 5 7.32 -4.64 -8.51
CA VAL A 5 7.43 -4.06 -7.17
C VAL A 5 7.67 -2.57 -7.32
N GLY A 6 6.67 -1.78 -6.95
CA GLY A 6 6.69 -0.32 -7.04
C GLY A 6 6.95 0.31 -5.68
N THR A 7 8.08 1.02 -5.53
CA THR A 7 8.48 1.63 -4.27
C THR A 7 8.55 3.15 -4.40
N PRO A 8 7.53 3.87 -3.91
CA PRO A 8 7.64 5.32 -3.77
C PRO A 8 8.69 5.68 -2.70
N THR A 9 9.54 6.66 -3.01
CA THR A 9 10.52 7.18 -2.06
C THR A 9 10.42 8.70 -1.99
N TYR A 10 10.60 9.28 -0.80
CA TYR A 10 10.60 10.73 -0.63
C TYR A 10 11.90 11.36 -1.17
N ASN A 11 13.03 10.75 -0.82
CA ASN A 11 14.38 11.28 -1.09
C ASN A 11 15.34 10.24 -1.69
N GLY A 12 14.81 9.14 -2.25
CA GLY A 12 15.61 8.04 -2.80
C GLY A 12 16.18 7.08 -1.74
N GLN A 13 15.79 7.22 -0.47
CA GLN A 13 16.29 6.36 0.62
C GLN A 13 15.36 5.16 0.84
N LEU A 14 15.96 4.04 1.21
CA LEU A 14 15.32 2.79 1.60
C LEU A 14 15.83 2.38 2.96
N THR A 15 14.98 1.79 3.79
CA THR A 15 15.44 1.20 5.06
C THR A 15 16.17 -0.13 4.81
N THR A 16 17.06 -0.50 5.72
CA THR A 16 17.75 -1.80 5.65
C THR A 16 16.80 -2.96 5.77
N GLN A 17 15.73 -2.82 6.58
CA GLN A 17 14.67 -3.81 6.74
C GLN A 17 13.92 -4.03 5.43
N TYR A 18 13.43 -2.95 4.80
CA TYR A 18 12.82 -3.01 3.47
C TYR A 18 13.75 -3.71 2.46
N THR A 19 15.02 -3.31 2.43
CA THR A 19 16.00 -3.90 1.49
C THR A 19 16.18 -5.39 1.73
N GLY A 20 16.23 -5.83 2.99
CA GLY A 20 16.29 -7.25 3.37
C GLY A 20 15.07 -8.02 2.88
N SER A 21 13.86 -7.50 3.12
CA SER A 21 12.60 -8.08 2.67
C SER A 21 12.51 -8.17 1.14
N LEU A 22 12.94 -7.12 0.41
CA LEU A 22 12.96 -7.11 -1.05
C LEU A 22 13.92 -8.16 -1.63
N LEU A 23 15.13 -8.28 -1.07
CA LEU A 23 16.10 -9.30 -1.50
C LEU A 23 15.58 -10.72 -1.24
N ALA A 24 14.95 -10.95 -0.10
CA ALA A 24 14.33 -12.23 0.24
C ALA A 24 13.17 -12.56 -0.71
N LEU A 25 12.31 -11.58 -1.02
CA LEU A 25 11.23 -11.74 -2.01
C LEU A 25 11.78 -12.06 -3.41
N ARG A 26 12.83 -11.34 -3.84
CA ARG A 26 13.49 -11.62 -5.12
C ARG A 26 14.11 -13.02 -5.16
N SER A 27 14.68 -13.49 -4.05
CA SER A 27 15.23 -14.84 -3.94
C SER A 27 14.13 -15.91 -4.07
N GLU A 28 12.93 -15.64 -3.53
CA GLU A 28 11.81 -16.59 -3.56
C GLU A 28 11.08 -16.63 -4.91
N LEU A 29 10.82 -15.46 -5.53
CA LEU A 29 10.02 -15.34 -6.74
C LEU A 29 10.86 -15.28 -8.04
N GLY A 30 12.18 -15.12 -7.92
CA GLY A 30 13.11 -15.12 -9.06
C GLY A 30 12.78 -14.04 -10.10
N ASP A 31 12.80 -14.42 -11.36
CA ASP A 31 12.57 -13.52 -12.51
C ASP A 31 11.11 -13.08 -12.70
N GLN A 32 10.20 -13.50 -11.83
CA GLN A 32 8.82 -13.00 -11.83
C GLN A 32 8.69 -11.59 -11.27
N VAL A 33 9.74 -11.07 -10.59
CA VAL A 33 9.73 -9.78 -9.91
C VAL A 33 10.69 -8.80 -10.60
N ASP A 34 10.15 -7.72 -11.11
CA ASP A 34 10.89 -6.50 -11.45
C ASP A 34 10.70 -5.46 -10.35
N TRP A 35 11.66 -4.56 -10.17
CA TRP A 35 11.62 -3.54 -9.14
C TRP A 35 11.86 -2.15 -9.72
N LYS A 36 11.03 -1.19 -9.31
CA LYS A 36 11.12 0.21 -9.71
C LYS A 36 10.89 1.13 -8.52
N THR A 37 11.78 2.07 -8.33
CA THR A 37 11.57 3.19 -7.41
C THR A 37 11.13 4.43 -8.17
N THR A 38 10.34 5.27 -7.52
CA THR A 38 10.05 6.64 -7.95
C THR A 38 10.37 7.58 -6.80
N SER A 39 11.08 8.68 -7.10
CA SER A 39 11.39 9.71 -6.09
C SER A 39 10.57 10.96 -6.33
N GLY A 40 9.96 11.50 -5.27
CA GLY A 40 9.19 12.73 -5.36
C GLY A 40 8.50 13.08 -4.04
N THR A 41 8.18 14.35 -3.89
CA THR A 41 7.53 14.87 -2.67
C THR A 41 6.03 14.58 -2.62
N LEU A 42 5.40 14.33 -3.77
CA LEU A 42 3.97 14.07 -3.89
C LEU A 42 3.73 12.56 -4.08
N LEU A 43 3.29 11.91 -3.02
CA LEU A 43 3.10 10.45 -2.98
C LEU A 43 2.09 9.98 -4.05
N ALA A 44 0.99 10.71 -4.24
CA ALA A 44 0.01 10.41 -5.29
C ALA A 44 0.65 10.37 -6.70
N TRP A 45 1.58 11.27 -7.00
CA TRP A 45 2.27 11.29 -8.29
C TRP A 45 3.20 10.10 -8.47
N ALA A 46 3.92 9.71 -7.43
CA ALA A 46 4.75 8.52 -7.44
C ALA A 46 3.92 7.25 -7.69
N ARG A 47 2.77 7.12 -7.00
CA ARG A 47 1.84 6.00 -7.16
C ARG A 47 1.16 5.98 -8.54
N ASN A 48 0.72 7.15 -9.05
CA ASN A 48 0.20 7.28 -10.41
C ASN A 48 1.22 6.85 -11.47
N THR A 49 2.50 7.21 -11.29
CA THR A 49 3.60 6.79 -12.18
C THR A 49 3.73 5.27 -12.21
N LEU A 50 3.80 4.63 -11.03
CA LEU A 50 3.98 3.18 -10.91
C LEU A 50 2.77 2.41 -11.47
N ALA A 51 1.55 2.86 -11.19
CA ALA A 51 0.32 2.30 -11.75
C ALA A 51 0.30 2.39 -13.29
N SER A 52 0.71 3.54 -13.83
CA SER A 52 0.75 3.77 -15.28
C SER A 52 1.83 2.94 -15.98
N LEU A 53 2.97 2.71 -15.32
CA LEU A 53 4.01 1.80 -15.84
C LEU A 53 3.50 0.38 -16.03
N VAL A 54 2.62 -0.11 -15.16
CA VAL A 54 1.99 -1.44 -15.35
C VAL A 54 1.10 -1.45 -16.57
N LEU A 55 0.35 -0.38 -16.85
CA LEU A 55 -0.46 -0.28 -18.07
C LEU A 55 0.37 -0.23 -19.36
N GLU A 56 1.57 0.35 -19.31
CA GLU A 56 2.46 0.50 -20.46
C GLU A 56 3.51 -0.64 -20.60
N SER A 57 3.41 -1.68 -19.78
CA SER A 57 4.32 -2.83 -19.77
C SER A 57 3.58 -4.16 -19.87
N ASP A 58 4.28 -5.28 -19.75
CA ASP A 58 3.72 -6.63 -19.71
C ASP A 58 3.53 -7.19 -18.28
N HIS A 59 3.68 -6.35 -17.24
CA HIS A 59 3.42 -6.75 -15.87
C HIS A 59 1.93 -7.05 -15.67
N SER A 60 1.67 -8.18 -15.03
CA SER A 60 0.30 -8.61 -14.66
C SER A 60 -0.16 -8.07 -13.32
N HIS A 61 0.80 -7.64 -12.48
CA HIS A 61 0.53 -7.12 -11.13
C HIS A 61 1.45 -5.96 -10.80
N LEU A 62 0.94 -5.04 -9.96
CA LEU A 62 1.72 -4.08 -9.20
C LEU A 62 1.70 -4.48 -7.73
N LEU A 63 2.86 -4.61 -7.11
CA LEU A 63 3.02 -4.75 -5.68
C LEU A 63 3.61 -3.45 -5.15
N PHE A 64 2.77 -2.60 -4.58
CA PHE A 64 3.28 -1.46 -3.82
C PHE A 64 3.93 -1.92 -2.53
N ILE A 65 5.13 -1.41 -2.28
CA ILE A 65 5.81 -1.54 -0.99
C ILE A 65 6.46 -0.20 -0.67
N ASP A 66 6.02 0.47 0.38
CA ASP A 66 6.65 1.71 0.83
C ASP A 66 8.07 1.42 1.33
N SER A 67 8.99 2.38 1.15
CA SER A 67 10.44 2.24 1.33
C SER A 67 10.90 1.93 2.76
N ASP A 68 9.97 1.85 3.69
CA ASP A 68 10.17 1.64 5.13
C ASP A 68 9.26 0.53 5.72
N ILE A 69 8.67 -0.29 4.85
CA ILE A 69 7.89 -1.47 5.27
C ILE A 69 8.81 -2.71 5.30
N ASP A 70 8.74 -3.44 6.41
CA ASP A 70 9.38 -4.74 6.65
C ASP A 70 8.31 -5.84 6.63
N TYR A 71 8.54 -6.90 5.85
CA TYR A 71 7.54 -7.94 5.63
C TYR A 71 8.20 -9.30 5.34
N PRO A 72 7.58 -10.43 5.72
CA PRO A 72 8.03 -11.74 5.33
C PRO A 72 7.59 -12.05 3.88
N PRO A 73 8.44 -12.65 3.03
CA PRO A 73 8.07 -13.03 1.65
C PRO A 73 6.87 -13.98 1.59
N SER A 74 6.68 -14.85 2.58
CA SER A 74 5.52 -15.75 2.70
C SER A 74 4.18 -15.01 2.70
N LEU A 75 4.13 -13.80 3.24
CA LEU A 75 2.93 -12.95 3.19
C LEU A 75 2.58 -12.58 1.75
N ILE A 76 3.58 -12.20 0.95
CA ILE A 76 3.36 -11.88 -0.47
C ILE A 76 2.89 -13.11 -1.24
N ARG A 77 3.44 -14.30 -0.93
CA ARG A 77 2.97 -15.57 -1.51
C ARG A 77 1.49 -15.81 -1.19
N ARG A 78 1.08 -15.64 0.07
CA ARG A 78 -0.32 -15.77 0.49
C ARG A 78 -1.23 -14.79 -0.25
N MET A 79 -0.80 -13.52 -0.44
CA MET A 79 -1.56 -12.52 -1.20
C MET A 79 -1.72 -12.92 -2.67
N ILE A 80 -0.68 -13.49 -3.29
CA ILE A 80 -0.73 -14.01 -4.66
C ILE A 80 -1.71 -15.20 -4.75
N ASP A 81 -1.59 -16.15 -3.82
CA ASP A 81 -2.39 -17.39 -3.81
C ASP A 81 -3.87 -17.11 -3.50
N PHE A 82 -4.17 -16.02 -2.78
CA PHE A 82 -5.54 -15.56 -2.54
C PHE A 82 -6.25 -15.11 -3.82
N ASP A 83 -5.51 -14.67 -4.83
CA ASP A 83 -5.94 -14.40 -6.21
C ASP A 83 -7.08 -13.39 -6.36
N ALA A 84 -7.21 -12.41 -5.46
CA ALA A 84 -8.16 -11.32 -5.63
C ALA A 84 -7.55 -10.15 -6.43
N PRO A 85 -8.37 -9.31 -7.11
CA PRO A 85 -7.88 -8.17 -7.89
C PRO A 85 -7.09 -7.15 -7.06
N MET A 86 -7.47 -6.93 -5.80
CA MET A 86 -6.82 -5.99 -4.90
C MET A 86 -6.72 -6.55 -3.48
N VAL A 87 -5.51 -6.72 -2.98
CA VAL A 87 -5.20 -7.28 -1.66
C VAL A 87 -4.18 -6.42 -0.95
N ALA A 88 -4.42 -6.04 0.29
CA ALA A 88 -3.46 -5.30 1.12
C ALA A 88 -3.09 -6.08 2.38
N ALA A 89 -1.82 -5.97 2.81
CA ALA A 89 -1.43 -6.34 4.16
C ALA A 89 -1.47 -5.11 5.06
N VAL A 90 -2.07 -5.27 6.23
CA VAL A 90 -2.24 -4.17 7.19
C VAL A 90 -0.93 -3.96 7.96
N TYR A 91 -0.49 -2.73 8.06
CA TYR A 91 0.71 -2.33 8.79
C TYR A 91 0.41 -1.18 9.76
N PRO A 92 1.16 -1.05 10.88
CA PRO A 92 0.88 -0.04 11.89
C PRO A 92 1.31 1.36 11.44
N HIS A 93 0.65 2.38 11.98
CA HIS A 93 1.16 3.74 11.93
C HIS A 93 2.48 3.88 12.72
N ARG A 94 3.38 4.74 12.24
CA ARG A 94 4.65 5.08 12.94
C ARG A 94 4.44 6.09 14.07
N VAL A 95 3.43 5.88 14.87
CA VAL A 95 3.07 6.77 15.99
C VAL A 95 3.01 5.96 17.28
N LEU A 96 3.75 6.42 18.29
CA LEU A 96 3.64 5.90 19.63
C LEU A 96 2.60 6.72 20.42
N ASP A 97 1.44 6.16 20.65
CA ASP A 97 0.47 6.67 21.62
C ASP A 97 0.84 6.17 23.01
N VAL A 98 1.56 6.99 23.77
CA VAL A 98 2.04 6.65 25.12
C VAL A 98 0.89 6.39 26.08
N GLN A 99 -0.23 7.11 25.97
CA GLN A 99 -1.38 6.92 26.86
C GLN A 99 -2.06 5.59 26.57
N ARG A 100 -2.28 5.28 25.30
CA ARG A 100 -2.85 4.01 24.89
C ARG A 100 -1.93 2.83 25.25
N PHE A 101 -0.60 2.97 25.03
CA PHE A 101 0.37 1.96 25.46
C PHE A 101 0.30 1.73 26.99
N HIS A 102 0.27 2.81 27.79
CA HIS A 102 0.14 2.68 29.25
C HIS A 102 -1.14 1.96 29.67
N ALA A 103 -2.27 2.28 29.04
CA ALA A 103 -3.53 1.59 29.30
C ALA A 103 -3.46 0.10 28.96
N MET A 104 -2.90 -0.25 27.82
CA MET A 104 -2.72 -1.65 27.39
C MET A 104 -1.74 -2.42 28.28
N ALA A 105 -0.63 -1.80 28.70
CA ALA A 105 0.35 -2.39 29.62
C ALA A 105 -0.22 -2.69 31.02
N ARG A 106 -1.27 -1.97 31.43
CA ARG A 106 -2.01 -2.28 32.68
C ARG A 106 -3.07 -3.36 32.52
N ALA A 107 -3.53 -3.59 31.29
CA ALA A 107 -4.58 -4.55 31.00
C ALA A 107 -4.03 -5.92 30.56
N HIS A 108 -2.74 -6.01 30.20
CA HIS A 108 -2.10 -7.21 29.68
C HIS A 108 -0.75 -7.43 30.36
N ASP A 109 -0.52 -8.64 30.88
CA ASP A 109 0.74 -9.01 31.52
C ASP A 109 1.90 -9.17 30.52
N ASP A 110 1.60 -9.55 29.27
CA ASP A 110 2.58 -9.65 28.20
C ASP A 110 2.87 -8.28 27.56
N PRO A 111 4.10 -7.73 27.69
CA PRO A 111 4.46 -6.45 27.10
C PRO A 111 4.35 -6.40 25.58
N ALA A 112 4.61 -7.51 24.88
CA ALA A 112 4.50 -7.58 23.42
C ALA A 112 3.04 -7.49 22.96
N ALA A 113 2.12 -8.18 23.67
CA ALA A 113 0.69 -8.06 23.41
C ALA A 113 0.17 -6.65 23.72
N ALA A 114 0.63 -6.04 24.83
CA ALA A 114 0.27 -4.67 25.19
C ALA A 114 0.73 -3.67 24.11
N TRP A 115 1.96 -3.83 23.62
CA TRP A 115 2.50 -3.03 22.51
C TRP A 115 1.65 -3.17 21.25
N ALA A 116 1.43 -4.40 20.76
CA ALA A 116 0.66 -4.65 19.53
C ALA A 116 -0.76 -4.05 19.61
N ARG A 117 -1.44 -4.15 20.76
CA ARG A 117 -2.79 -3.60 20.99
C ARG A 117 -2.81 -2.08 21.12
N SER A 118 -1.67 -1.44 21.36
CA SER A 118 -1.55 0.02 21.42
C SER A 118 -1.40 0.67 20.04
N LEU A 119 -1.04 -0.11 19.01
CA LEU A 119 -0.86 0.41 17.66
C LEU A 119 -2.19 0.76 16.98
N SER A 120 -2.13 1.66 16.03
CA SER A 120 -3.24 2.01 15.14
C SER A 120 -2.86 1.70 13.70
N PHE A 121 -3.87 1.46 12.84
CA PHE A 121 -3.68 0.97 11.47
C PHE A 121 -4.48 1.80 10.48
N VAL A 122 -4.01 1.87 9.23
CA VAL A 122 -4.73 2.49 8.12
C VAL A 122 -5.61 1.45 7.46
N MET A 123 -6.80 1.22 8.01
CA MET A 123 -7.77 0.34 7.39
C MET A 123 -9.16 0.52 8.00
N GLU A 124 -10.19 0.17 7.24
CA GLU A 124 -11.57 0.02 7.71
C GLU A 124 -12.20 -1.21 7.08
N LEU A 125 -12.65 -2.15 7.92
CA LEU A 125 -13.36 -3.34 7.46
C LEU A 125 -14.80 -3.01 7.07
N GLU A 126 -15.38 -3.83 6.21
CA GLU A 126 -16.82 -3.81 5.98
C GLU A 126 -17.58 -4.26 7.23
N THR A 127 -18.79 -3.76 7.39
CA THR A 127 -19.69 -4.13 8.49
C THR A 127 -21.02 -4.62 7.91
N PRO A 128 -21.46 -5.86 8.20
CA PRO A 128 -20.74 -6.88 9.00
C PRO A 128 -19.46 -7.39 8.30
N PRO A 129 -18.47 -7.91 9.05
CA PRO A 129 -17.24 -8.41 8.46
C PRO A 129 -17.49 -9.58 7.51
N VAL A 130 -16.82 -9.56 6.36
CA VAL A 130 -16.82 -10.65 5.38
C VAL A 130 -15.41 -11.25 5.34
N GLU A 131 -15.29 -12.55 5.60
CA GLU A 131 -14.02 -13.25 5.66
C GLU A 131 -13.96 -14.37 4.62
N ARG A 132 -12.77 -14.56 4.00
CA ARG A 132 -12.47 -15.67 3.10
C ARG A 132 -11.00 -16.07 3.27
N ASN A 133 -10.72 -17.29 3.72
CA ASN A 133 -9.36 -17.86 3.84
C ASN A 133 -8.38 -16.97 4.64
N GLY A 134 -8.85 -16.34 5.73
CA GLY A 134 -8.05 -15.46 6.57
C GLY A 134 -7.89 -14.03 6.04
N PHE A 135 -8.54 -13.69 4.93
CA PHE A 135 -8.62 -12.33 4.39
C PHE A 135 -10.01 -11.74 4.65
N TYR A 136 -10.06 -10.44 4.89
CA TYR A 136 -11.29 -9.73 5.23
C TYR A 136 -11.58 -8.63 4.22
N ARG A 137 -12.86 -8.44 3.86
CA ARG A 137 -13.24 -7.32 3.00
C ARG A 137 -13.11 -6.01 3.75
N ALA A 138 -12.54 -5.03 3.06
CA ALA A 138 -12.30 -3.70 3.62
C ALA A 138 -12.87 -2.60 2.73
N ARG A 139 -13.25 -1.48 3.35
CA ARG A 139 -13.64 -0.26 2.66
C ARG A 139 -12.41 0.49 2.15
N TYR A 140 -11.35 0.52 2.94
CA TYR A 140 -10.05 1.04 2.53
C TYR A 140 -8.92 0.39 3.33
N ALA A 141 -7.72 0.48 2.78
CA ALA A 141 -6.46 0.15 3.44
C ALA A 141 -5.36 1.06 2.92
N GLY A 142 -4.28 1.19 3.68
CA GLY A 142 -3.07 1.86 3.22
C GLY A 142 -2.44 1.10 2.05
N THR A 143 -1.91 1.82 1.08
CA THR A 143 -1.26 1.24 -0.10
C THR A 143 0.23 0.96 0.07
N GLY A 144 0.77 1.10 1.29
CA GLY A 144 2.18 0.84 1.58
C GLY A 144 2.60 -0.64 1.51
N LEU A 145 1.64 -1.58 1.50
CA LEU A 145 1.87 -2.98 1.16
C LEU A 145 0.59 -3.54 0.51
N MET A 146 0.48 -3.40 -0.81
CA MET A 146 -0.73 -3.74 -1.56
C MET A 146 -0.40 -4.38 -2.90
N LEU A 147 -0.94 -5.57 -3.16
CA LEU A 147 -0.87 -6.29 -4.42
C LEU A 147 -2.12 -5.99 -5.24
N ILE A 148 -1.93 -5.54 -6.48
CA ILE A 148 -2.99 -5.07 -7.37
C ILE A 148 -2.81 -5.74 -8.73
N LYS A 149 -3.82 -6.42 -9.23
CA LYS A 149 -3.82 -6.94 -10.60
C LYS A 149 -3.94 -5.81 -11.62
N ARG A 150 -3.32 -5.98 -12.77
CA ARG A 150 -3.38 -5.05 -13.91
C ARG A 150 -4.82 -4.67 -14.27
N GLU A 151 -5.75 -5.63 -14.23
CA GLU A 151 -7.17 -5.43 -14.55
C GLU A 151 -7.84 -4.31 -13.74
N VAL A 152 -7.37 -4.05 -12.49
CA VAL A 152 -7.86 -2.93 -11.67
C VAL A 152 -7.57 -1.59 -12.36
N PHE A 153 -6.35 -1.41 -12.84
CA PHE A 153 -5.95 -0.18 -13.53
C PHE A 153 -6.62 -0.05 -14.91
N GLU A 154 -6.81 -1.15 -15.61
CA GLU A 154 -7.55 -1.19 -16.88
C GLU A 154 -9.01 -0.80 -16.67
N THR A 155 -9.68 -1.36 -15.65
CA THR A 155 -11.05 -1.00 -15.28
C THR A 155 -11.16 0.48 -14.90
N LEU A 156 -10.23 0.99 -14.07
CA LEU A 156 -10.25 2.41 -13.68
C LEU A 156 -9.97 3.35 -14.86
N ARG A 157 -9.11 2.98 -15.80
CA ARG A 157 -8.90 3.72 -17.04
C ARG A 157 -10.21 3.82 -17.85
N ASP A 158 -10.95 2.72 -17.94
CA ASP A 158 -12.14 2.63 -18.79
C ASP A 158 -13.38 3.24 -18.12
N THR A 159 -13.49 3.15 -16.79
CA THR A 159 -14.62 3.70 -16.01
C THR A 159 -14.42 5.16 -15.58
N CYS A 160 -13.16 5.62 -15.52
CA CYS A 160 -12.79 6.99 -15.13
C CYS A 160 -11.91 7.65 -16.22
N PRO A 161 -12.42 7.83 -17.47
CA PRO A 161 -11.60 8.30 -18.60
C PRO A 161 -10.98 9.69 -18.35
N ASP A 162 -11.59 10.50 -17.50
CA ASP A 162 -11.06 11.80 -17.10
C ASP A 162 -9.77 11.73 -16.30
N LEU A 163 -9.44 10.59 -15.71
CA LEU A 163 -8.19 10.36 -14.99
C LEU A 163 -7.07 9.85 -15.90
N TYR A 164 -7.37 9.44 -17.14
CA TYR A 164 -6.37 8.95 -18.09
C TYR A 164 -5.98 10.05 -19.07
N ARG A 165 -4.76 10.56 -18.97
CA ARG A 165 -4.29 11.76 -19.67
C ARG A 165 -2.99 11.50 -20.42
N PRO A 166 -2.73 12.22 -21.55
CA PRO A 166 -1.40 12.26 -22.16
C PRO A 166 -0.37 12.79 -21.16
N ALA A 167 0.80 12.15 -21.09
CA ALA A 167 1.87 12.49 -20.15
C ALA A 167 2.89 13.50 -20.74
N ALA A 168 2.87 13.74 -22.03
CA ALA A 168 3.83 14.62 -22.72
C ALA A 168 3.90 16.02 -22.11
N GLY A 169 5.11 16.52 -21.86
CA GLY A 169 5.34 17.85 -21.26
C GLY A 169 5.03 17.97 -19.77
N SER A 170 4.66 16.88 -19.10
CA SER A 170 4.40 16.83 -17.67
C SER A 170 5.50 16.09 -16.89
N TYR A 171 5.42 16.13 -15.55
CA TYR A 171 6.24 15.29 -14.67
C TYR A 171 6.25 13.82 -15.10
N TYR A 172 5.08 13.28 -15.46
CA TYR A 172 4.92 11.89 -15.86
C TYR A 172 5.63 11.56 -17.20
N GLY A 173 5.63 12.50 -18.16
CA GLY A 173 6.37 12.37 -19.40
C GLY A 173 7.88 12.32 -19.18
N HIS A 174 8.40 13.08 -18.19
CA HIS A 174 9.81 12.98 -17.80
C HIS A 174 10.15 11.64 -17.12
N GLN A 175 9.16 10.90 -16.60
CA GLN A 175 9.33 9.52 -16.15
C GLN A 175 9.23 8.47 -17.25
N GLY A 176 9.08 8.90 -18.51
CA GLY A 176 9.03 8.03 -19.70
C GLY A 176 7.65 7.50 -20.06
N LEU A 177 6.59 7.97 -19.41
CA LEU A 177 5.21 7.57 -19.70
C LEU A 177 4.66 8.29 -20.93
N LYS A 178 3.87 7.57 -21.74
CA LYS A 178 3.06 8.14 -22.83
C LYS A 178 1.75 8.70 -22.29
N HIS A 179 1.15 7.98 -21.35
CA HIS A 179 -0.09 8.37 -20.66
C HIS A 179 0.07 8.14 -19.15
N VAL A 180 -0.75 8.84 -18.36
CA VAL A 180 -0.84 8.65 -16.92
C VAL A 180 -2.28 8.39 -16.52
N LEU A 181 -2.47 7.36 -15.67
CA LEU A 181 -3.71 7.12 -14.95
C LEU A 181 -3.60 7.75 -13.56
N GLN A 182 -4.31 8.85 -13.33
CA GLN A 182 -4.28 9.63 -12.11
C GLN A 182 -5.23 9.06 -11.02
N CYS A 183 -5.19 7.74 -10.82
CA CYS A 183 -6.12 7.04 -9.94
C CYS A 183 -5.85 7.26 -8.44
N PHE A 184 -4.70 7.84 -8.08
CA PHE A 184 -4.35 8.19 -6.69
C PHE A 184 -4.57 9.68 -6.37
N GLU A 185 -5.19 10.47 -7.26
CA GLU A 185 -5.55 11.86 -6.93
C GLU A 185 -6.58 11.89 -5.80
N PRO A 186 -6.41 12.77 -4.79
CA PRO A 186 -7.36 12.90 -3.69
C PRO A 186 -8.80 13.19 -4.16
N GLN A 187 -9.76 12.56 -3.51
CA GLN A 187 -11.19 12.86 -3.65
C GLN A 187 -11.68 13.60 -2.40
N TYR A 188 -12.87 14.18 -2.51
CA TYR A 188 -13.58 14.75 -1.37
C TYR A 188 -14.77 13.85 -1.00
N ASP A 189 -15.05 13.75 0.28
CA ASP A 189 -16.25 13.08 0.75
C ASP A 189 -17.51 13.96 0.60
N GLU A 190 -18.67 13.45 1.05
CA GLU A 190 -19.95 14.17 0.97
C GLU A 190 -19.98 15.46 1.82
N ALA A 191 -19.14 15.54 2.84
CA ALA A 191 -18.98 16.72 3.69
C ALA A 191 -17.96 17.72 3.12
N GLY A 192 -17.31 17.40 1.97
CA GLY A 192 -16.29 18.25 1.34
C GLY A 192 -14.91 18.10 2.00
N LEU A 193 -14.67 17.08 2.80
CA LEU A 193 -13.36 16.81 3.40
C LEU A 193 -12.50 15.99 2.44
N ALA A 194 -11.24 16.39 2.30
CA ALA A 194 -10.28 15.69 1.45
C ALA A 194 -9.93 14.32 2.05
N MET A 195 -10.04 13.28 1.24
CA MET A 195 -9.55 11.93 1.54
C MET A 195 -8.11 11.78 1.09
N SER A 196 -7.33 10.94 1.81
CA SER A 196 -5.96 10.60 1.36
C SER A 196 -5.97 9.88 0.00
N GLU A 197 -4.80 9.79 -0.62
CA GLU A 197 -4.64 9.18 -1.94
C GLU A 197 -5.01 7.69 -1.95
N ASP A 198 -4.65 6.96 -0.88
CA ASP A 198 -4.96 5.54 -0.71
C ASP A 198 -6.45 5.29 -0.50
N VAL A 199 -7.12 6.07 0.36
CA VAL A 199 -8.58 6.01 0.54
C VAL A 199 -9.30 6.36 -0.76
N SER A 200 -8.84 7.40 -1.47
CA SER A 200 -9.40 7.82 -2.75
C SER A 200 -9.26 6.74 -3.83
N PHE A 201 -8.12 6.06 -3.88
CA PHE A 201 -7.90 4.92 -4.80
C PHE A 201 -8.82 3.75 -4.49
N CYS A 202 -8.91 3.34 -3.22
CA CYS A 202 -9.82 2.27 -2.79
C CYS A 202 -11.27 2.58 -3.12
N ARG A 203 -11.71 3.82 -2.88
CA ARG A 203 -13.07 4.26 -3.19
C ARG A 203 -13.37 4.22 -4.70
N ARG A 204 -12.45 4.67 -5.56
CA ARG A 204 -12.61 4.57 -7.02
C ARG A 204 -12.79 3.13 -7.47
N TRP A 205 -11.98 2.22 -6.94
CA TRP A 205 -12.08 0.80 -7.24
C TRP A 205 -13.45 0.23 -6.84
N GLN A 206 -13.95 0.56 -5.66
CA GLN A 206 -15.27 0.14 -5.20
C GLN A 206 -16.40 0.76 -6.02
N GLN A 207 -16.30 2.03 -6.41
CA GLN A 207 -17.25 2.68 -7.32
C GLN A 207 -17.29 2.02 -8.70
N ALA A 208 -16.19 1.41 -9.15
CA ALA A 208 -16.12 0.60 -10.35
C ALA A 208 -16.63 -0.85 -10.14
N GLY A 209 -17.17 -1.19 -8.95
CA GLY A 209 -17.72 -2.51 -8.62
C GLY A 209 -16.68 -3.50 -8.06
N GLY A 210 -15.47 -3.04 -7.76
CA GLY A 210 -14.41 -3.89 -7.25
C GLY A 210 -14.43 -4.09 -5.74
N GLU A 211 -13.70 -5.10 -5.28
CA GLU A 211 -13.52 -5.45 -3.86
C GLU A 211 -12.07 -5.28 -3.43
N LEU A 212 -11.89 -4.82 -2.20
CA LEU A 212 -10.59 -4.80 -1.52
C LEU A 212 -10.60 -5.85 -0.40
N TRP A 213 -9.55 -6.65 -0.34
CA TRP A 213 -9.31 -7.62 0.71
C TRP A 213 -8.07 -7.25 1.51
N VAL A 214 -8.10 -7.50 2.83
CA VAL A 214 -6.97 -7.21 3.73
C VAL A 214 -6.62 -8.43 4.55
N VAL A 215 -5.33 -8.55 4.88
CA VAL A 215 -4.78 -9.56 5.80
C VAL A 215 -3.99 -8.85 6.90
N PHE A 216 -4.09 -9.33 8.15
CA PHE A 216 -3.47 -8.70 9.32
C PHE A 216 -3.01 -9.70 10.39
N ASP A 217 -2.87 -10.98 10.05
CA ASP A 217 -2.40 -12.05 10.93
C ASP A 217 -0.89 -12.37 10.76
N ASP A 218 -0.20 -11.62 9.91
CA ASP A 218 1.25 -11.66 9.74
C ASP A 218 1.95 -10.48 10.43
N THR A 219 3.25 -10.64 10.73
CA THR A 219 4.05 -9.55 11.29
C THR A 219 4.58 -8.65 10.18
N VAL A 220 4.06 -7.44 10.12
CA VAL A 220 4.53 -6.38 9.21
C VAL A 220 5.10 -5.24 10.03
N GLY A 221 6.34 -4.85 9.75
CA GLY A 221 7.01 -3.73 10.39
C GLY A 221 6.87 -2.44 9.60
N HIS A 222 6.75 -1.32 10.28
CA HIS A 222 6.81 0.01 9.69
C HIS A 222 7.92 0.81 10.36
N VAL A 223 9.05 0.93 9.68
CA VAL A 223 10.28 1.52 10.22
C VAL A 223 10.19 3.05 10.21
N GLY A 224 10.52 3.68 11.32
CA GLY A 224 10.52 5.13 11.41
C GLY A 224 11.45 5.68 12.48
N PRO A 225 11.78 6.98 12.43
CA PRO A 225 12.58 7.63 13.46
C PRO A 225 11.78 7.77 14.76
N PHE A 226 12.42 7.50 15.89
CA PHE A 226 11.86 7.78 17.22
C PHE A 226 12.74 8.82 17.95
N THR A 227 12.11 9.87 18.47
CA THR A 227 12.82 10.89 19.25
C THR A 227 12.70 10.57 20.73
N PHE A 228 13.81 10.16 21.36
CA PHE A 228 13.91 9.96 22.81
C PHE A 228 13.99 11.32 23.51
N ARG A 229 13.06 11.60 24.43
CA ARG A 229 13.06 12.79 25.28
C ARG A 229 12.87 12.39 26.73
N ALA A 230 13.77 12.84 27.61
CA ALA A 230 13.63 12.66 29.04
C ALA A 230 13.68 14.03 29.74
N ARG A 231 12.96 14.15 30.84
CA ARG A 231 13.14 15.22 31.83
C ARG A 231 13.82 14.58 33.02
N ALA A 232 15.06 14.93 33.30
CA ALA A 232 15.79 14.49 34.50
C ALA A 232 15.30 15.25 35.74
#